data_46334ea2c0f15ac60af8465531ccd601
#
_entry.id   46334ea2c0f15ac60af8465531ccd601
#
_cell.length_a   1.000
_cell.length_b   1.000
_cell.length_c   1.000
_cell.angle_alpha   90.00
_cell.angle_beta   90.00
_cell.angle_gamma   90.00
#
_symmetry.space_group_name_H-M   'P 1'
#
loop_
_entity.id
_entity.type
_entity.pdbx_description
1 polymer ?
#
loop_
_entity_poly.entity_id
_entity_poly.type
_entity_poly.pdbx_seq_one_letter_code
_entity_poly.pdbx_strand_id
1 'polypeptide(L)'
;LATLAFLGHGETPDSVEFGDTVSKALDYLSIHVGDDGLVSDASQVYIGGDSQGLVALALSEGYAMTQSPVLRVPLERALNAIIRGQSAAKANAQHVGGWRYRPSSDDSDVSVTGWMIMALTSARAAGLNVPPEVCDKAAKFLWNMYDVKDPGFGYQTPERSPSMTAIGVFCQQLLGNGKDQRIQAALDYLRQQTVEWDKTQGDYVLYGWYYITQAMFQGGGSYWQYWNREIRDTLIKKQRADGRWMPPPNSTMETRELAATPAYSTSLGVLILEVYYRCPSVDQLIGQRNGATGRIAPKDSATTAPNQGRQQF
;
A
#
# COMPACT_ATOMS: atom_id res chain seq x y z
N LEU A 1 -1.74 -8.85 -3.21
CA LEU A 1 -2.57 -7.75 -3.72
C LEU A 1 -4.05 -8.11 -3.74
N ALA A 2 -4.47 -9.27 -4.30
CA ALA A 2 -5.88 -9.67 -4.35
C ALA A 2 -6.51 -9.74 -2.94
N THR A 3 -5.81 -10.34 -1.97
CA THR A 3 -6.25 -10.36 -0.57
C THR A 3 -6.51 -8.95 -0.03
N LEU A 4 -5.59 -8.01 -0.32
CA LEU A 4 -5.73 -6.61 0.08
C LEU A 4 -6.94 -5.92 -0.55
N ALA A 5 -7.30 -6.28 -1.80
CA ALA A 5 -8.49 -5.76 -2.46
C ALA A 5 -9.78 -6.26 -1.77
N PHE A 6 -9.89 -7.54 -1.42
CA PHE A 6 -11.02 -8.03 -0.64
C PHE A 6 -11.12 -7.40 0.75
N LEU A 7 -10.00 -7.29 1.47
CA LEU A 7 -9.96 -6.63 2.78
C LEU A 7 -10.32 -5.13 2.67
N GLY A 8 -9.85 -4.44 1.61
CA GLY A 8 -10.19 -3.04 1.32
C GLY A 8 -11.67 -2.81 1.08
N HIS A 9 -12.35 -3.77 0.45
CA HIS A 9 -13.81 -3.77 0.29
C HIS A 9 -14.56 -4.00 1.62
N GLY A 10 -13.87 -4.46 2.65
CA GLY A 10 -14.47 -4.76 3.95
C GLY A 10 -14.76 -6.25 4.17
N GLU A 11 -14.31 -7.10 3.25
CA GLU A 11 -14.51 -8.55 3.34
C GLU A 11 -13.61 -9.17 4.41
N THR A 12 -14.19 -10.07 5.20
CA THR A 12 -13.51 -10.86 6.22
C THR A 12 -13.85 -12.34 6.06
N PRO A 13 -13.21 -13.25 6.78
CA PRO A 13 -13.62 -14.68 6.79
C PRO A 13 -15.09 -14.92 7.13
N ASP A 14 -15.73 -13.98 7.84
CA ASP A 14 -17.14 -14.08 8.24
C ASP A 14 -18.11 -13.48 7.20
N SER A 15 -17.61 -12.94 6.10
CA SER A 15 -18.42 -12.34 5.03
C SER A 15 -19.22 -13.42 4.28
N VAL A 16 -20.49 -13.10 3.95
CA VAL A 16 -21.41 -14.05 3.31
C VAL A 16 -20.96 -14.42 1.90
N GLU A 17 -20.50 -13.44 1.11
CA GLU A 17 -20.21 -13.64 -0.32
C GLU A 17 -18.77 -14.14 -0.54
N PHE A 18 -17.78 -13.51 0.10
CA PHE A 18 -16.36 -13.76 -0.16
C PHE A 18 -15.60 -14.34 1.05
N GLY A 19 -16.28 -14.67 2.15
CA GLY A 19 -15.64 -15.12 3.38
C GLY A 19 -14.70 -16.32 3.19
N ASP A 20 -15.17 -17.35 2.50
CA ASP A 20 -14.35 -18.52 2.16
C ASP A 20 -13.11 -18.15 1.33
N THR A 21 -13.24 -17.22 0.41
CA THR A 21 -12.13 -16.75 -0.43
C THR A 21 -11.11 -16.00 0.40
N VAL A 22 -11.56 -15.12 1.28
CA VAL A 22 -10.69 -14.35 2.19
C VAL A 22 -10.00 -15.27 3.19
N SER A 23 -10.73 -16.22 3.79
CA SER A 23 -10.15 -17.22 4.71
C SER A 23 -9.02 -17.99 4.04
N LYS A 24 -9.30 -18.61 2.89
CA LYS A 24 -8.29 -19.36 2.13
C LYS A 24 -7.08 -18.50 1.73
N ALA A 25 -7.32 -17.25 1.37
CA ALA A 25 -6.23 -16.33 1.01
C ALA A 25 -5.35 -16.00 2.21
N LEU A 26 -5.94 -15.68 3.38
CA LEU A 26 -5.19 -15.39 4.60
C LEU A 26 -4.46 -16.63 5.13
N ASP A 27 -5.09 -17.80 5.09
CA ASP A 27 -4.47 -19.08 5.45
C ASP A 27 -3.27 -19.38 4.54
N TYR A 28 -3.45 -19.20 3.22
CA TYR A 28 -2.37 -19.37 2.25
C TYR A 28 -1.18 -18.47 2.56
N LEU A 29 -1.42 -17.18 2.82
CA LEU A 29 -0.35 -16.25 3.18
C LEU A 29 0.33 -16.65 4.49
N SER A 30 -0.45 -17.08 5.48
CA SER A 30 0.04 -17.46 6.81
C SER A 30 0.98 -18.67 6.78
N ILE A 31 0.64 -19.71 6.02
CA ILE A 31 1.46 -20.93 5.94
C ILE A 31 2.77 -20.72 5.15
N HIS A 32 2.87 -19.65 4.36
CA HIS A 32 4.07 -19.30 3.62
C HIS A 32 5.02 -18.39 4.40
N VAL A 33 4.68 -18.01 5.63
CA VAL A 33 5.60 -17.37 6.57
C VAL A 33 6.31 -18.44 7.38
N GLY A 34 7.59 -18.64 7.13
CA GLY A 34 8.44 -19.60 7.83
C GLY A 34 8.63 -19.30 9.31
N ASP A 35 9.28 -20.22 10.03
CA ASP A 35 9.61 -20.02 11.45
C ASP A 35 10.61 -18.87 11.66
N ASP A 36 11.44 -18.58 10.68
CA ASP A 36 12.34 -17.43 10.64
C ASP A 36 11.63 -16.12 10.27
N GLY A 37 10.35 -16.19 9.89
CA GLY A 37 9.50 -15.07 9.49
C GLY A 37 9.68 -14.64 8.04
N LEU A 38 10.49 -15.34 7.25
CA LEU A 38 10.64 -15.06 5.83
C LEU A 38 9.49 -15.66 5.02
N VAL A 39 9.03 -14.93 4.01
CA VAL A 39 7.98 -15.40 3.11
C VAL A 39 8.63 -16.19 1.97
N SER A 40 8.20 -17.43 1.83
CA SER A 40 8.69 -18.36 0.82
C SER A 40 7.56 -18.84 -0.10
N ASP A 41 7.90 -19.32 -1.29
CA ASP A 41 6.96 -20.02 -2.16
C ASP A 41 6.74 -21.48 -1.70
N ALA A 42 5.92 -22.22 -2.46
CA ALA A 42 5.65 -23.63 -2.18
C ALA A 42 6.91 -24.53 -2.21
N SER A 43 8.00 -24.08 -2.81
CA SER A 43 9.31 -24.77 -2.86
C SER A 43 10.23 -24.35 -1.71
N GLN A 44 9.74 -23.61 -0.73
CA GLN A 44 10.50 -23.06 0.41
C GLN A 44 11.60 -22.09 -0.02
N VAL A 45 11.44 -21.44 -1.18
CA VAL A 45 12.36 -20.42 -1.69
C VAL A 45 11.82 -19.03 -1.30
N TYR A 46 12.68 -18.19 -0.72
CA TYR A 46 12.34 -16.79 -0.39
C TYR A 46 11.99 -16.01 -1.65
N ILE A 47 10.81 -15.38 -1.67
CA ILE A 47 10.23 -14.74 -2.85
C ILE A 47 10.47 -13.22 -2.96
N GLY A 48 11.39 -12.67 -2.13
CA GLY A 48 11.84 -11.29 -2.26
C GLY A 48 11.16 -10.30 -1.31
N GLY A 49 11.78 -9.14 -1.17
CA GLY A 49 11.37 -8.10 -0.23
C GLY A 49 9.99 -7.51 -0.50
N ASP A 50 9.61 -7.32 -1.76
CA ASP A 50 8.27 -6.83 -2.11
C ASP A 50 7.19 -7.77 -1.60
N SER A 51 7.37 -9.08 -1.80
CA SER A 51 6.42 -10.09 -1.31
C SER A 51 6.41 -10.18 0.21
N GLN A 52 7.57 -10.04 0.87
CA GLN A 52 7.67 -9.98 2.33
C GLN A 52 6.81 -8.84 2.89
N GLY A 53 6.96 -7.62 2.33
CA GLY A 53 6.18 -6.46 2.73
C GLY A 53 4.69 -6.61 2.44
N LEU A 54 4.34 -7.11 1.25
CA LEU A 54 2.94 -7.31 0.83
C LEU A 54 2.20 -8.35 1.68
N VAL A 55 2.86 -9.48 1.99
CA VAL A 55 2.26 -10.52 2.86
C VAL A 55 2.08 -9.99 4.27
N ALA A 56 3.11 -9.34 4.84
CA ALA A 56 3.00 -8.76 6.17
C ALA A 56 1.91 -7.68 6.23
N LEU A 57 1.74 -6.86 5.17
CA LEU A 57 0.66 -5.87 5.06
C LEU A 57 -0.72 -6.55 5.04
N ALA A 58 -0.91 -7.56 4.19
CA ALA A 58 -2.19 -8.27 4.09
C ALA A 58 -2.56 -8.97 5.40
N LEU A 59 -1.60 -9.60 6.06
CA LEU A 59 -1.81 -10.21 7.38
C LEU A 59 -2.10 -9.14 8.46
N SER A 60 -1.46 -7.96 8.38
CA SER A 60 -1.72 -6.85 9.30
C SER A 60 -3.14 -6.33 9.17
N GLU A 61 -3.63 -6.13 7.94
CA GLU A 61 -5.00 -5.68 7.68
C GLU A 61 -6.03 -6.75 8.07
N GLY A 62 -5.79 -8.01 7.69
CA GLY A 62 -6.64 -9.13 8.10
C GLY A 62 -6.72 -9.28 9.62
N TYR A 63 -5.59 -9.14 10.32
CA TYR A 63 -5.55 -9.13 11.78
C TYR A 63 -6.27 -7.92 12.38
N ALA A 64 -6.08 -6.72 11.82
CA ALA A 64 -6.77 -5.51 12.29
C ALA A 64 -8.29 -5.66 12.24
N MET A 65 -8.82 -6.30 11.19
CA MET A 65 -10.27 -6.48 10.97
C MET A 65 -10.86 -7.61 11.81
N THR A 66 -10.10 -8.68 12.07
CA THR A 66 -10.63 -9.91 12.67
C THR A 66 -10.18 -10.14 14.11
N GLN A 67 -9.03 -9.58 14.50
CA GLN A 67 -8.32 -9.88 15.75
C GLN A 67 -8.05 -11.39 15.93
N SER A 68 -7.98 -12.13 14.84
CA SER A 68 -7.81 -13.59 14.84
C SER A 68 -6.43 -13.97 15.39
N PRO A 69 -6.37 -14.78 16.47
CA PRO A 69 -5.10 -15.23 17.03
C PRO A 69 -4.30 -16.12 16.06
N VAL A 70 -4.96 -16.76 15.08
CA VAL A 70 -4.31 -17.58 14.06
C VAL A 70 -3.44 -16.72 13.13
N LEU A 71 -3.87 -15.50 12.79
CA LEU A 71 -3.11 -14.58 11.97
C LEU A 71 -1.97 -13.92 12.74
N ARG A 72 -2.09 -13.81 14.05
CA ARG A 72 -1.14 -13.06 14.89
C ARG A 72 0.26 -13.64 14.85
N VAL A 73 0.40 -14.96 15.01
CA VAL A 73 1.72 -15.62 15.09
C VAL A 73 2.53 -15.47 13.79
N PRO A 74 1.99 -15.84 12.59
CA PRO A 74 2.72 -15.63 11.35
C PRO A 74 3.01 -14.14 11.08
N LEU A 75 2.06 -13.26 11.42
CA LEU A 75 2.28 -11.81 11.29
C LEU A 75 3.44 -11.32 12.15
N GLU A 76 3.48 -11.66 13.45
CA GLU A 76 4.58 -11.28 14.33
C GLU A 76 5.93 -11.81 13.85
N ARG A 77 5.98 -13.05 13.31
CA ARG A 77 7.18 -13.60 12.67
C ARG A 77 7.63 -12.77 11.47
N ALA A 78 6.69 -12.45 10.55
CA ALA A 78 6.98 -11.65 9.37
C ALA A 78 7.48 -10.24 9.73
N LEU A 79 6.86 -9.58 10.70
CA LEU A 79 7.29 -8.27 11.19
C LEU A 79 8.68 -8.32 11.83
N ASN A 80 8.96 -9.35 12.63
CA ASN A 80 10.27 -9.54 13.23
C ASN A 80 11.36 -9.75 12.16
N ALA A 81 11.06 -10.48 11.07
CA ALA A 81 11.98 -10.62 9.95
C ALA A 81 12.24 -9.29 9.24
N ILE A 82 11.21 -8.47 9.03
CA ILE A 82 11.32 -7.12 8.48
C ILE A 82 12.22 -6.25 9.38
N ILE A 83 11.97 -6.22 10.68
CA ILE A 83 12.74 -5.43 11.65
C ILE A 83 14.22 -5.86 11.67
N ARG A 84 14.50 -7.18 11.70
CA ARG A 84 15.86 -7.70 11.63
C ARG A 84 16.56 -7.33 10.31
N GLY A 85 15.83 -7.42 9.18
CA GLY A 85 16.37 -7.10 7.85
C GLY A 85 16.82 -5.63 7.70
N GLN A 86 16.21 -4.69 8.45
CA GLN A 86 16.66 -3.29 8.47
C GLN A 86 18.06 -3.12 9.04
N SER A 87 18.47 -4.02 9.93
CA SER A 87 19.76 -3.95 10.63
C SER A 87 20.92 -4.53 9.81
N ALA A 88 20.68 -5.03 8.59
CA ALA A 88 21.73 -5.50 7.71
C ALA A 88 22.75 -4.38 7.43
N ALA A 89 24.04 -4.74 7.44
CA ALA A 89 25.10 -3.79 7.12
C ALA A 89 24.94 -3.27 5.69
N LYS A 90 25.05 -1.97 5.52
CA LYS A 90 24.93 -1.32 4.21
C LYS A 90 26.30 -0.84 3.72
N ALA A 91 26.59 -1.12 2.44
CA ALA A 91 27.83 -0.66 1.79
C ALA A 91 27.89 0.87 1.70
N ASN A 92 26.73 1.53 1.58
CA ASN A 92 26.59 2.98 1.54
C ASN A 92 25.74 3.47 2.72
N ALA A 93 26.25 4.45 3.49
CA ALA A 93 25.53 5.05 4.62
C ALA A 93 24.17 5.67 4.25
N GLN A 94 23.99 6.08 2.98
CA GLN A 94 22.71 6.61 2.49
C GLN A 94 21.61 5.53 2.44
N HIS A 95 21.98 4.25 2.40
CA HIS A 95 21.05 3.12 2.35
C HIS A 95 20.67 2.57 3.73
N VAL A 96 21.27 3.10 4.81
CA VAL A 96 20.94 2.67 6.17
C VAL A 96 19.51 3.04 6.52
N GLY A 97 18.76 2.06 7.03
CA GLY A 97 17.35 2.23 7.44
C GLY A 97 16.31 1.78 6.40
N GLY A 98 16.73 1.53 5.16
CA GLY A 98 15.87 0.95 4.14
C GLY A 98 16.04 -0.56 4.00
N TRP A 99 15.28 -1.15 3.07
CA TRP A 99 15.30 -2.57 2.72
C TRP A 99 15.51 -2.78 1.23
N ARG A 100 15.83 -4.01 0.88
CA ARG A 100 16.03 -4.49 -0.49
C ARG A 100 15.40 -5.89 -0.64
N TYR A 101 15.62 -6.50 -1.78
CA TYR A 101 15.03 -7.81 -2.14
C TYR A 101 15.42 -8.95 -1.20
N ARG A 102 16.59 -8.91 -0.55
CA ARG A 102 17.01 -9.93 0.42
C ARG A 102 17.28 -9.31 1.79
N PRO A 103 17.00 -10.02 2.88
CA PRO A 103 17.27 -9.52 4.23
C PRO A 103 18.74 -9.14 4.47
N SER A 104 19.66 -9.79 3.75
CA SER A 104 21.12 -9.55 3.85
C SER A 104 21.67 -8.57 2.81
N SER A 105 20.81 -7.91 2.01
CA SER A 105 21.26 -6.96 0.98
C SER A 105 22.02 -5.79 1.62
N ASP A 106 23.14 -5.44 1.01
CA ASP A 106 24.02 -4.34 1.41
C ASP A 106 23.64 -2.98 0.83
N ASP A 107 22.52 -2.94 0.11
CA ASP A 107 21.86 -1.74 -0.42
C ASP A 107 20.39 -1.68 0.00
N SER A 108 19.69 -0.62 -0.40
CA SER A 108 18.25 -0.43 -0.15
C SER A 108 17.62 0.30 -1.35
N ASP A 109 16.31 0.14 -1.52
CA ASP A 109 15.54 0.92 -2.49
C ASP A 109 14.20 1.40 -1.93
N VAL A 110 13.64 2.41 -2.59
CA VAL A 110 12.41 3.07 -2.14
C VAL A 110 11.19 2.19 -2.33
N SER A 111 11.14 1.31 -3.35
CA SER A 111 9.95 0.49 -3.61
C SER A 111 9.75 -0.60 -2.56
N VAL A 112 10.78 -1.38 -2.29
CA VAL A 112 10.76 -2.40 -1.22
C VAL A 112 10.55 -1.76 0.14
N THR A 113 11.27 -0.67 0.42
CA THR A 113 11.11 0.09 1.67
C THR A 113 9.67 0.59 1.84
N GLY A 114 9.02 1.00 0.77
CA GLY A 114 7.61 1.43 0.79
C GLY A 114 6.68 0.33 1.31
N TRP A 115 6.78 -0.88 0.79
CA TRP A 115 5.98 -2.02 1.26
C TRP A 115 6.24 -2.36 2.73
N MET A 116 7.52 -2.29 3.16
CA MET A 116 7.87 -2.55 4.57
C MET A 116 7.27 -1.49 5.51
N ILE A 117 7.32 -0.20 5.13
CA ILE A 117 6.70 0.88 5.91
C ILE A 117 5.19 0.69 6.00
N MET A 118 4.52 0.36 4.90
CA MET A 118 3.08 0.10 4.89
C MET A 118 2.73 -1.05 5.84
N ALA A 119 3.46 -2.16 5.78
CA ALA A 119 3.26 -3.30 6.69
C ALA A 119 3.45 -2.92 8.16
N LEU A 120 4.55 -2.24 8.48
CA LEU A 120 4.87 -1.82 9.86
C LEU A 120 3.85 -0.82 10.41
N THR A 121 3.41 0.14 9.60
CA THR A 121 2.42 1.14 10.02
C THR A 121 1.04 0.55 10.18
N SER A 122 0.62 -0.39 9.30
CA SER A 122 -0.63 -1.13 9.43
C SER A 122 -0.62 -2.02 10.68
N ALA A 123 0.47 -2.76 10.93
CA ALA A 123 0.63 -3.58 12.12
C ALA A 123 0.54 -2.76 13.42
N ARG A 124 1.18 -1.59 13.46
CA ARG A 124 1.09 -0.66 14.59
C ARG A 124 -0.33 -0.15 14.80
N ALA A 125 -1.06 0.16 13.72
CA ALA A 125 -2.47 0.55 13.79
C ALA A 125 -3.36 -0.60 14.31
N ALA A 126 -3.00 -1.85 14.01
CA ALA A 126 -3.65 -3.06 14.53
C ALA A 126 -3.29 -3.39 16.00
N GLY A 127 -2.48 -2.57 16.66
CA GLY A 127 -2.09 -2.73 18.07
C GLY A 127 -0.86 -3.61 18.31
N LEU A 128 -0.13 -3.98 17.25
CA LEU A 128 1.12 -4.74 17.41
C LEU A 128 2.31 -3.81 17.74
N ASN A 129 3.27 -4.38 18.46
CA ASN A 129 4.45 -3.63 18.86
C ASN A 129 5.44 -3.48 17.70
N VAL A 130 5.56 -2.26 17.18
CA VAL A 130 6.59 -1.87 16.19
C VAL A 130 7.47 -0.80 16.84
N PRO A 131 8.77 -1.06 17.04
CA PRO A 131 9.67 -0.11 17.67
C PRO A 131 9.72 1.21 16.87
N PRO A 132 9.56 2.38 17.52
CA PRO A 132 9.54 3.67 16.82
C PRO A 132 10.80 3.93 16.01
N GLU A 133 11.95 3.51 16.50
CA GLU A 133 13.25 3.70 15.85
C GLU A 133 13.35 3.01 14.49
N VAL A 134 12.58 1.97 14.25
CA VAL A 134 12.50 1.30 12.92
C VAL A 134 11.86 2.23 11.90
N CYS A 135 10.77 2.89 12.29
CA CYS A 135 10.09 3.89 11.47
C CYS A 135 10.97 5.13 11.25
N ASP A 136 11.66 5.60 12.29
CA ASP A 136 12.55 6.77 12.20
C ASP A 136 13.73 6.53 11.25
N LYS A 137 14.34 5.34 11.30
CA LYS A 137 15.41 4.94 10.36
C LYS A 137 14.88 4.86 8.92
N ALA A 138 13.68 4.31 8.72
CA ALA A 138 13.05 4.23 7.40
C ALA A 138 12.75 5.62 6.83
N ALA A 139 12.21 6.53 7.66
CA ALA A 139 11.99 7.92 7.27
C ALA A 139 13.30 8.62 6.85
N LYS A 140 14.38 8.39 7.60
CA LYS A 140 15.69 8.93 7.27
C LYS A 140 16.23 8.38 5.95
N PHE A 141 16.10 7.08 5.70
CA PHE A 141 16.48 6.49 4.41
C PHE A 141 15.72 7.15 3.27
N LEU A 142 14.41 7.31 3.38
CA LEU A 142 13.62 7.99 2.34
C LEU A 142 14.12 9.42 2.08
N TRP A 143 14.45 10.17 3.14
CA TRP A 143 15.01 11.52 2.95
C TRP A 143 16.38 11.52 2.27
N ASN A 144 17.18 10.47 2.40
CA ASN A 144 18.43 10.32 1.65
C ASN A 144 18.18 10.10 0.14
N MET A 145 16.99 9.61 -0.23
CA MET A 145 16.58 9.39 -1.63
C MET A 145 15.78 10.57 -2.20
N TYR A 146 15.66 11.67 -1.46
CA TYR A 146 14.98 12.88 -1.91
C TYR A 146 15.92 13.78 -2.72
N ASP A 147 15.50 14.17 -3.93
CA ASP A 147 16.20 15.15 -4.74
C ASP A 147 15.80 16.57 -4.30
N VAL A 148 16.78 17.33 -3.83
CA VAL A 148 16.59 18.72 -3.37
C VAL A 148 16.50 19.70 -4.53
N LYS A 149 17.14 19.41 -5.67
CA LYS A 149 17.13 20.27 -6.85
C LYS A 149 15.84 20.12 -7.64
N ASP A 150 15.45 18.88 -7.83
CA ASP A 150 14.23 18.47 -8.50
C ASP A 150 13.30 17.74 -7.50
N PRO A 151 12.41 18.46 -6.78
CA PRO A 151 11.64 17.90 -5.67
C PRO A 151 10.94 16.58 -6.00
N GLY A 152 11.33 15.51 -5.30
CA GLY A 152 10.81 14.15 -5.50
C GLY A 152 11.77 13.09 -4.96
N PHE A 153 11.42 11.83 -5.11
CA PHE A 153 12.19 10.70 -4.62
C PHE A 153 12.67 9.83 -5.77
N GLY A 154 13.87 9.30 -5.63
CA GLY A 154 14.44 8.34 -6.56
C GLY A 154 14.47 6.92 -6.00
N TYR A 155 14.97 5.96 -6.79
CA TYR A 155 14.94 4.54 -6.47
C TYR A 155 16.01 4.13 -5.43
N GLN A 156 17.27 4.23 -5.82
CA GLN A 156 18.45 3.94 -5.00
C GLN A 156 19.38 5.15 -4.86
N THR A 157 19.07 6.19 -5.60
CA THR A 157 19.76 7.49 -5.62
C THR A 157 18.71 8.59 -5.64
N PRO A 158 19.01 9.82 -5.25
CA PRO A 158 18.05 10.92 -5.25
C PRO A 158 17.75 11.46 -6.66
N GLU A 159 17.61 10.57 -7.62
CA GLU A 159 17.17 10.87 -9.00
C GLU A 159 15.68 10.56 -9.11
N ARG A 160 14.85 11.63 -9.07
CA ARG A 160 13.40 11.47 -8.96
C ARG A 160 12.78 10.74 -10.14
N SER A 161 11.73 9.97 -9.85
CA SER A 161 10.78 9.48 -10.83
C SER A 161 9.35 9.58 -10.27
N PRO A 162 8.30 9.58 -11.10
CA PRO A 162 6.92 9.71 -10.61
C PRO A 162 6.53 8.64 -9.60
N SER A 163 6.80 7.36 -9.91
CA SER A 163 6.44 6.24 -9.03
C SER A 163 7.20 6.29 -7.70
N MET A 164 8.52 6.52 -7.73
CA MET A 164 9.31 6.60 -6.50
C MET A 164 8.95 7.82 -5.67
N THR A 165 8.65 8.95 -6.32
CA THR A 165 8.14 10.14 -5.64
C THR A 165 6.83 9.85 -4.93
N ALA A 166 5.90 9.16 -5.59
CA ALA A 166 4.63 8.80 -4.98
C ALA A 166 4.80 7.88 -3.76
N ILE A 167 5.69 6.86 -3.85
CA ILE A 167 6.01 5.98 -2.72
C ILE A 167 6.63 6.77 -1.58
N GLY A 168 7.65 7.60 -1.86
CA GLY A 168 8.32 8.39 -0.85
C GLY A 168 7.38 9.37 -0.14
N VAL A 169 6.54 10.08 -0.89
CA VAL A 169 5.52 10.99 -0.35
C VAL A 169 4.55 10.23 0.55
N PHE A 170 3.93 9.16 0.04
CA PHE A 170 2.95 8.38 0.80
C PHE A 170 3.53 7.80 2.08
N CYS A 171 4.72 7.20 1.99
CA CYS A 171 5.39 6.65 3.17
C CYS A 171 5.75 7.75 4.20
N GLN A 172 6.23 8.91 3.78
CA GLN A 172 6.49 10.02 4.68
C GLN A 172 5.20 10.56 5.33
N GLN A 173 4.09 10.57 4.59
CA GLN A 173 2.77 10.90 5.16
C GLN A 173 2.36 9.89 6.25
N LEU A 174 2.50 8.58 6.02
CA LEU A 174 2.23 7.52 7.01
C LEU A 174 3.12 7.63 8.25
N LEU A 175 4.36 8.12 8.08
CA LEU A 175 5.32 8.33 9.16
C LEU A 175 5.13 9.68 9.90
N GLY A 176 4.13 10.48 9.50
CA GLY A 176 3.77 11.74 10.17
C GLY A 176 4.46 12.98 9.62
N ASN A 177 5.20 12.88 8.52
CA ASN A 177 5.95 13.96 7.88
C ASN A 177 5.16 14.67 6.76
N GLY A 178 3.86 14.42 6.61
CA GLY A 178 3.04 14.93 5.50
C GLY A 178 2.97 16.46 5.41
N LYS A 179 3.28 17.19 6.48
CA LYS A 179 3.32 18.68 6.51
C LYS A 179 4.69 19.27 6.16
N ASP A 180 5.71 18.46 5.94
CA ASP A 180 7.03 18.95 5.51
C ASP A 180 6.95 19.63 4.14
N GLN A 181 7.64 20.76 3.97
CA GLN A 181 7.62 21.53 2.71
C GLN A 181 8.13 20.72 1.52
N ARG A 182 9.05 19.79 1.74
CA ARG A 182 9.53 18.86 0.70
C ARG A 182 8.43 17.94 0.19
N ILE A 183 7.53 17.50 1.07
CA ILE A 183 6.36 16.70 0.68
C ILE A 183 5.39 17.53 -0.13
N GLN A 184 5.15 18.79 0.23
CA GLN A 184 4.30 19.67 -0.56
C GLN A 184 4.88 19.91 -1.96
N ALA A 185 6.18 20.16 -2.08
CA ALA A 185 6.86 20.32 -3.36
C ALA A 185 6.79 19.04 -4.23
N ALA A 186 6.95 17.88 -3.61
CA ALA A 186 6.81 16.58 -4.29
C ALA A 186 5.37 16.30 -4.73
N LEU A 187 4.35 16.68 -3.94
CA LEU A 187 2.95 16.62 -4.34
C LEU A 187 2.64 17.54 -5.52
N ASP A 188 3.21 18.74 -5.56
CA ASP A 188 3.09 19.66 -6.70
C ASP A 188 3.69 19.05 -7.98
N TYR A 189 4.80 18.33 -7.88
CA TYR A 189 5.35 17.57 -8.98
C TYR A 189 4.41 16.43 -9.41
N LEU A 190 3.86 15.65 -8.47
CA LEU A 190 2.93 14.57 -8.79
C LEU A 190 1.64 15.09 -9.44
N ARG A 191 1.18 16.29 -9.08
CA ARG A 191 0.00 16.91 -9.68
C ARG A 191 0.18 17.22 -11.16
N GLN A 192 1.39 17.30 -11.66
CA GLN A 192 1.69 17.50 -13.08
C GLN A 192 1.62 16.20 -13.89
N GLN A 193 1.51 15.04 -13.22
CA GLN A 193 1.39 13.76 -13.90
C GLN A 193 0.00 13.61 -14.50
N THR A 194 -0.07 13.02 -15.68
CA THR A 194 -1.31 12.79 -16.42
C THR A 194 -1.69 11.31 -16.36
N VAL A 195 -2.99 11.03 -16.45
CA VAL A 195 -3.53 9.67 -16.52
C VAL A 195 -4.03 9.42 -17.94
N GLU A 196 -3.11 9.03 -18.82
CA GLU A 196 -3.43 8.71 -20.20
C GLU A 196 -3.14 7.22 -20.47
N TRP A 197 -4.18 6.38 -20.34
CA TRP A 197 -4.05 4.92 -20.40
C TRP A 197 -3.24 4.41 -21.58
N ASP A 198 -3.50 4.96 -22.77
CA ASP A 198 -2.89 4.47 -24.01
C ASP A 198 -1.58 5.21 -24.36
N LYS A 199 -1.18 6.22 -23.58
CA LYS A 199 0.00 7.05 -23.89
C LYS A 199 1.04 7.07 -22.77
N THR A 200 0.62 6.96 -21.50
CA THR A 200 1.55 6.97 -20.38
C THR A 200 2.55 5.82 -20.53
N GLN A 201 3.84 6.18 -20.49
CA GLN A 201 4.95 5.23 -20.63
C GLN A 201 5.62 4.99 -19.28
N GLY A 202 6.13 3.78 -19.09
CA GLY A 202 6.86 3.41 -17.90
C GLY A 202 6.93 1.89 -17.74
N ASP A 203 7.73 1.43 -16.80
CA ASP A 203 7.86 0.00 -16.54
C ASP A 203 6.66 -0.57 -15.79
N TYR A 204 6.16 0.19 -14.79
CA TYR A 204 5.08 -0.20 -13.90
C TYR A 204 4.08 0.96 -13.73
N VAL A 205 3.25 1.19 -14.74
CA VAL A 205 2.34 2.36 -14.78
C VAL A 205 1.21 2.27 -13.75
N LEU A 206 0.51 1.12 -13.67
CA LEU A 206 -0.56 0.92 -12.69
C LEU A 206 -0.04 0.97 -11.26
N TYR A 207 1.12 0.38 -11.02
CA TYR A 207 1.80 0.46 -9.74
C TYR A 207 2.11 1.92 -9.34
N GLY A 208 2.64 2.70 -10.29
CA GLY A 208 2.85 4.14 -10.09
C GLY A 208 1.56 4.88 -9.76
N TRP A 209 0.49 4.63 -10.53
CA TRP A 209 -0.82 5.25 -10.28
C TRP A 209 -1.44 4.84 -8.95
N TYR A 210 -1.23 3.60 -8.51
CA TYR A 210 -1.64 3.17 -7.18
C TYR A 210 -1.03 4.05 -6.08
N TYR A 211 0.29 4.25 -6.11
CA TYR A 211 0.96 5.08 -5.10
C TYR A 211 0.66 6.57 -5.25
N ILE A 212 0.54 7.09 -6.48
CA ILE A 212 0.11 8.48 -6.68
C ILE A 212 -1.29 8.68 -6.08
N THR A 213 -2.19 7.72 -6.25
CA THR A 213 -3.53 7.77 -5.65
C THR A 213 -3.47 7.86 -4.13
N GLN A 214 -2.66 7.02 -3.48
CA GLN A 214 -2.47 7.05 -2.03
C GLN A 214 -1.90 8.40 -1.56
N ALA A 215 -0.84 8.86 -2.21
CA ALA A 215 -0.15 10.12 -1.86
C ALA A 215 -1.07 11.35 -2.01
N MET A 216 -1.83 11.41 -3.12
CA MET A 216 -2.76 12.49 -3.41
C MET A 216 -3.96 12.49 -2.50
N PHE A 217 -4.48 11.30 -2.14
CA PHE A 217 -5.57 11.15 -1.18
C PHE A 217 -5.18 11.67 0.20
N GLN A 218 -4.00 11.30 0.69
CA GLN A 218 -3.46 11.79 1.96
C GLN A 218 -3.09 13.28 1.91
N GLY A 219 -2.67 13.80 0.74
CA GLY A 219 -2.46 15.22 0.51
C GLY A 219 -3.75 16.05 0.58
N GLY A 220 -4.89 15.43 0.27
CA GLY A 220 -6.21 16.03 0.37
C GLY A 220 -6.45 17.23 -0.54
N GLY A 221 -7.52 17.98 -0.27
CA GLY A 221 -7.82 19.25 -0.93
C GLY A 221 -7.72 19.19 -2.46
N SER A 222 -7.04 20.17 -3.06
CA SER A 222 -6.89 20.29 -4.52
C SER A 222 -6.08 19.16 -5.15
N TYR A 223 -5.14 18.53 -4.40
CA TYR A 223 -4.37 17.38 -4.89
C TYR A 223 -5.29 16.20 -5.17
N TRP A 224 -6.12 15.84 -4.18
CA TRP A 224 -7.07 14.75 -4.33
C TRP A 224 -8.14 15.05 -5.37
N GLN A 225 -8.74 16.25 -5.36
CA GLN A 225 -9.79 16.61 -6.31
C GLN A 225 -9.33 16.49 -7.77
N TYR A 226 -8.09 16.93 -8.05
CA TYR A 226 -7.49 16.79 -9.38
C TYR A 226 -7.28 15.31 -9.75
N TRP A 227 -6.51 14.58 -8.93
CA TRP A 227 -6.12 13.21 -9.25
C TRP A 227 -7.30 12.25 -9.34
N ASN A 228 -8.22 12.33 -8.40
CA ASN A 228 -9.39 11.46 -8.35
C ASN A 228 -10.25 11.54 -9.61
N ARG A 229 -10.46 12.73 -10.14
CA ARG A 229 -11.22 12.91 -11.36
C ARG A 229 -10.58 12.16 -12.53
N GLU A 230 -9.28 12.32 -12.72
CA GLU A 230 -8.55 11.73 -13.84
C GLU A 230 -8.45 10.21 -13.73
N ILE A 231 -8.03 9.69 -12.56
CA ILE A 231 -7.79 8.25 -12.37
C ILE A 231 -9.09 7.45 -12.34
N ARG A 232 -10.10 7.91 -11.61
CA ARG A 232 -11.40 7.23 -11.50
C ARG A 232 -12.06 7.06 -12.87
N ASP A 233 -12.19 8.14 -13.63
CA ASP A 233 -12.86 8.14 -14.90
C ASP A 233 -12.10 7.28 -15.92
N THR A 234 -10.77 7.27 -15.86
CA THR A 234 -9.93 6.41 -16.69
C THR A 234 -10.14 4.93 -16.35
N LEU A 235 -10.07 4.55 -15.07
CA LEU A 235 -10.27 3.16 -14.66
C LEU A 235 -11.66 2.64 -15.03
N ILE A 236 -12.72 3.42 -14.76
CA ILE A 236 -14.10 3.02 -15.12
C ILE A 236 -14.22 2.75 -16.62
N LYS A 237 -13.66 3.63 -17.47
CA LYS A 237 -13.71 3.47 -18.92
C LYS A 237 -12.89 2.30 -19.46
N LYS A 238 -11.83 1.90 -18.74
CA LYS A 238 -10.88 0.86 -19.16
C LYS A 238 -11.15 -0.50 -18.54
N GLN A 239 -12.14 -0.60 -17.65
CA GLN A 239 -12.61 -1.89 -17.14
C GLN A 239 -13.26 -2.69 -18.27
N ARG A 240 -12.88 -3.94 -18.40
CA ARG A 240 -13.44 -4.87 -19.38
C ARG A 240 -14.83 -5.34 -18.93
N ALA A 241 -15.62 -5.86 -19.88
CA ALA A 241 -16.95 -6.40 -19.58
C ALA A 241 -16.93 -7.58 -18.58
N ASP A 242 -15.79 -8.27 -18.45
CA ASP A 242 -15.58 -9.34 -17.48
C ASP A 242 -15.09 -8.85 -16.10
N GLY A 243 -15.08 -7.53 -15.88
CA GLY A 243 -14.68 -6.87 -14.64
C GLY A 243 -13.18 -6.67 -14.47
N ARG A 244 -12.34 -7.22 -15.35
CA ARG A 244 -10.87 -7.15 -15.23
C ARG A 244 -10.31 -5.86 -15.81
N TRP A 245 -9.09 -5.51 -15.33
CA TRP A 245 -8.21 -4.57 -16.01
C TRP A 245 -6.99 -5.30 -16.55
N MET A 246 -6.62 -4.98 -17.78
CA MET A 246 -5.31 -5.31 -18.33
C MET A 246 -4.36 -4.17 -18.00
N PRO A 247 -3.03 -4.38 -17.98
CA PRO A 247 -2.11 -3.25 -17.80
C PRO A 247 -2.21 -2.27 -18.98
N PRO A 248 -1.89 -0.97 -18.76
CA PRO A 248 -1.75 -0.01 -19.85
C PRO A 248 -0.76 -0.52 -20.90
N PRO A 249 -1.03 -0.33 -22.22
CA PRO A 249 -0.26 -0.99 -23.28
C PRO A 249 1.23 -0.59 -23.32
N ASN A 250 1.56 0.62 -22.85
CA ASN A 250 2.92 1.13 -22.79
C ASN A 250 3.58 0.94 -21.42
N SER A 251 3.01 0.11 -20.55
CA SER A 251 3.63 -0.35 -19.31
C SER A 251 4.49 -1.57 -19.60
N THR A 252 5.78 -1.37 -19.83
CA THR A 252 6.66 -2.38 -20.43
C THR A 252 6.80 -3.65 -19.60
N MET A 253 7.05 -3.53 -18.30
CA MET A 253 7.21 -4.69 -17.41
C MET A 253 5.86 -5.31 -17.04
N GLU A 254 4.83 -4.51 -16.78
CA GLU A 254 3.49 -5.02 -16.47
C GLU A 254 2.91 -5.79 -17.65
N THR A 255 3.10 -5.32 -18.89
CA THR A 255 2.62 -6.03 -20.08
C THR A 255 3.43 -7.29 -20.36
N ARG A 256 4.74 -7.25 -20.18
CA ARG A 256 5.63 -8.39 -20.48
C ARG A 256 5.54 -9.49 -19.42
N GLU A 257 5.53 -9.14 -18.14
CA GLU A 257 5.68 -10.11 -17.05
C GLU A 257 4.34 -10.48 -16.41
N LEU A 258 3.36 -9.56 -16.40
CA LEU A 258 2.14 -9.67 -15.63
C LEU A 258 0.86 -9.73 -16.46
N ALA A 259 0.95 -9.54 -17.80
CA ALA A 259 -0.23 -9.63 -18.66
C ALA A 259 -0.89 -11.02 -18.68
N ALA A 260 -0.11 -12.07 -18.44
CA ALA A 260 -0.62 -13.44 -18.32
C ALA A 260 -1.47 -13.65 -17.06
N THR A 261 -1.34 -12.78 -16.05
CA THR A 261 -2.06 -12.85 -14.79
C THR A 261 -2.82 -11.54 -14.51
N PRO A 262 -4.01 -11.36 -15.09
CA PRO A 262 -4.79 -10.13 -14.92
C PRO A 262 -5.16 -9.85 -13.44
N ALA A 263 -4.91 -10.79 -12.54
CA ALA A 263 -5.07 -10.59 -11.10
C ALA A 263 -4.23 -9.43 -10.55
N TYR A 264 -3.01 -9.21 -11.05
CA TYR A 264 -2.17 -8.09 -10.63
C TYR A 264 -2.82 -6.74 -10.98
N SER A 265 -3.11 -6.53 -12.28
CA SER A 265 -3.67 -5.27 -12.78
C SER A 265 -5.07 -5.02 -12.22
N THR A 266 -5.88 -6.08 -12.10
CA THR A 266 -7.23 -6.00 -11.52
C THR A 266 -7.16 -5.61 -10.04
N SER A 267 -6.27 -6.24 -9.26
CA SER A 267 -6.10 -5.89 -7.86
C SER A 267 -5.66 -4.44 -7.66
N LEU A 268 -4.72 -3.94 -8.47
CA LEU A 268 -4.32 -2.54 -8.41
C LEU A 268 -5.44 -1.59 -8.81
N GLY A 269 -6.21 -1.93 -9.86
CA GLY A 269 -7.38 -1.15 -10.28
C GLY A 269 -8.42 -1.04 -9.16
N VAL A 270 -8.72 -2.15 -8.49
CA VAL A 270 -9.62 -2.19 -7.32
C VAL A 270 -9.06 -1.34 -6.18
N LEU A 271 -7.80 -1.57 -5.79
CA LEU A 271 -7.14 -0.85 -4.68
C LEU A 271 -7.05 0.67 -4.91
N ILE A 272 -6.91 1.12 -6.15
CA ILE A 272 -6.98 2.54 -6.52
C ILE A 272 -8.38 3.09 -6.25
N LEU A 273 -9.43 2.36 -6.64
CA LEU A 273 -10.82 2.82 -6.46
C LEU A 273 -11.27 2.73 -5.00
N GLU A 274 -10.67 1.85 -4.20
CA GLU A 274 -11.00 1.64 -2.78
C GLU A 274 -10.27 2.58 -1.81
N VAL A 275 -9.44 3.50 -2.32
CA VAL A 275 -8.65 4.39 -1.45
C VAL A 275 -9.48 5.12 -0.39
N TYR A 276 -10.74 5.42 -0.67
CA TYR A 276 -11.68 6.07 0.27
C TYR A 276 -12.01 5.22 1.49
N TYR A 277 -11.99 3.92 1.36
CA TYR A 277 -12.40 2.98 2.41
C TYR A 277 -11.21 2.48 3.22
N ARG A 278 -10.06 2.39 2.56
CA ARG A 278 -8.88 1.69 3.05
C ARG A 278 -7.92 2.55 3.84
N CYS A 279 -7.82 3.82 3.47
CA CYS A 279 -6.88 4.74 4.11
C CYS A 279 -7.65 5.77 4.94
N PRO A 280 -7.70 5.66 6.29
CA PRO A 280 -8.12 6.79 7.09
C PRO A 280 -7.20 7.97 6.77
N SER A 281 -7.77 9.16 6.58
CA SER A 281 -6.94 10.35 6.35
C SER A 281 -5.98 10.56 7.53
N VAL A 282 -4.82 11.16 7.27
CA VAL A 282 -3.83 11.48 8.32
C VAL A 282 -4.49 12.23 9.48
N ASP A 283 -5.48 13.09 9.21
CA ASP A 283 -6.24 13.79 10.24
C ASP A 283 -7.06 12.84 11.12
N GLN A 284 -7.59 11.76 10.57
CA GLN A 284 -8.30 10.73 11.36
C GLN A 284 -7.34 9.92 12.23
N LEU A 285 -6.13 9.62 11.73
CA LEU A 285 -5.07 8.95 12.50
C LEU A 285 -4.50 9.85 13.61
N ILE A 286 -4.38 11.15 13.37
CA ILE A 286 -3.93 12.14 14.36
C ILE A 286 -5.04 12.39 15.41
N GLY A 287 -6.29 12.46 15.01
CA GLY A 287 -7.44 12.58 15.92
C GLY A 287 -7.55 11.41 16.90
N GLN A 288 -7.22 10.19 16.46
CA GLN A 288 -7.15 9.02 17.32
C GLN A 288 -5.97 9.04 18.31
N ARG A 289 -4.87 9.74 18.00
CA ARG A 289 -3.73 9.93 18.93
C ARG A 289 -4.04 10.92 20.07
N ASN A 290 -4.95 11.86 19.85
CA ASN A 290 -5.31 12.91 20.82
C ASN A 290 -6.58 12.60 21.62
N GLY A 291 -7.33 11.56 21.25
CA GLY A 291 -8.52 11.08 21.94
C GLY A 291 -8.27 9.66 22.46
N ALA A 292 -8.14 9.53 23.78
CA ALA A 292 -7.98 8.27 24.48
C ALA A 292 -9.02 7.23 24.05
N THR A 293 -8.56 6.00 23.82
CA THR A 293 -9.32 4.74 23.95
C THR A 293 -10.76 4.75 23.43
N GLY A 294 -10.93 4.68 22.12
CA GLY A 294 -12.22 4.36 21.51
C GLY A 294 -12.05 3.19 20.53
N ARG A 295 -12.60 2.02 20.89
CA ARG A 295 -12.77 0.87 19.99
C ARG A 295 -13.47 1.37 18.72
N ILE A 296 -12.94 1.00 17.56
CA ILE A 296 -13.68 1.10 16.29
C ILE A 296 -14.88 0.14 16.44
N ALA A 297 -16.07 0.68 16.64
CA ALA A 297 -17.29 -0.12 16.58
C ALA A 297 -17.56 -0.46 15.12
N PRO A 298 -17.98 -1.70 14.79
CA PRO A 298 -18.47 -2.02 13.47
C PRO A 298 -19.66 -1.11 13.15
N LYS A 299 -19.66 -0.50 11.97
CA LYS A 299 -20.83 0.24 11.49
C LYS A 299 -21.95 -0.76 11.24
N ASP A 300 -22.98 -0.71 12.08
CA ASP A 300 -24.22 -1.42 11.82
C ASP A 300 -24.76 -1.02 10.44
N SER A 301 -24.88 -2.02 9.59
CA SER A 301 -25.62 -1.94 8.33
C SER A 301 -27.11 -1.93 8.67
N ALA A 302 -27.72 -0.77 8.78
CA ALA A 302 -29.14 -0.55 8.55
C ALA A 302 -29.49 0.93 8.75
N THR A 303 -29.55 1.68 7.67
CA THR A 303 -30.45 2.84 7.62
C THR A 303 -31.39 2.63 6.45
N THR A 304 -32.60 2.22 6.82
CA THR A 304 -33.80 2.16 6.00
C THR A 304 -33.99 3.46 5.21
N ALA A 305 -34.11 3.34 3.90
CA ALA A 305 -34.58 4.41 3.04
C ALA A 305 -35.98 4.85 3.46
N PRO A 306 -36.30 6.16 3.48
CA PRO A 306 -37.66 6.61 3.70
C PRO A 306 -38.52 6.30 2.48
N ASN A 307 -39.59 5.59 2.76
CA ASN A 307 -40.72 5.29 1.88
C ASN A 307 -41.37 6.60 1.41
N GLN A 308 -41.14 7.04 0.17
CA GLN A 308 -41.91 8.10 -0.44
C GLN A 308 -43.05 7.49 -1.26
N GLY A 309 -44.25 7.89 -0.88
CA GLY A 309 -45.54 7.39 -1.29
C GLY A 309 -45.78 7.42 -2.81
N ARG A 310 -46.45 6.40 -3.25
CA ARG A 310 -47.25 6.40 -4.48
C ARG A 310 -48.29 7.53 -4.41
N GLN A 311 -48.24 8.46 -5.34
CA GLN A 311 -49.40 9.16 -5.81
C GLN A 311 -49.68 8.73 -7.25
N GLN A 312 -50.90 8.27 -7.41
CA GLN A 312 -51.56 7.99 -8.70
C GLN A 312 -51.72 9.31 -9.50
N PHE A 313 -51.30 9.28 -10.75
CA PHE A 313 -52.13 9.63 -11.90
C PHE A 313 -51.48 9.04 -13.13
#